data_412d13a2d2dbf06964cd0e9c5f0ad5dd
#
_entry.id   412d13a2d2dbf06964cd0e9c5f0ad5dd
#
_cell.length_a   1.000
_cell.length_b   1.000
_cell.length_c   1.000
_cell.angle_alpha   90.00
_cell.angle_beta   90.00
_cell.angle_gamma   90.00
#
_symmetry.space_group_name_H-M   'P 1'
#
loop_
_entity.id
_entity.type
_entity.pdbx_description
1 polymer ?
#
loop_
_entity_poly.entity_id
_entity_poly.type
_entity_poly.pdbx_seq_one_letter_code
_entity_poly.pdbx_strand_id
1 'polypeptide(L)'
;MPGTVITIAQQKGGSGKTTLAVNLAVAFARRGLRVALLDTDPQGSLGRWFLLRRARLGEAGMELSTASAWGVSYECEKLRQNNDFVIVDTPPKVDADLRPALREADLVLIPVAASHVDLWATDGVLDLAEREGKRATIVLNRTRAGTRLGDEVAQAAAALNAGVARAGFGQRVVYAETLGLGLAAQEAGKSTASAEVEALADEILALL
;
A
#
# COMPACT_ATOMS: atom_id res chain seq x y z
N MET A 1 -9.89 6.53 -19.89
CA MET A 1 -9.01 5.34 -19.73
C MET A 1 -9.44 4.62 -18.49
N PRO A 2 -9.33 3.30 -18.37
CA PRO A 2 -9.61 2.60 -17.12
C PRO A 2 -8.64 3.07 -16.03
N GLY A 3 -9.09 3.03 -14.78
CA GLY A 3 -8.27 3.46 -13.64
C GLY A 3 -7.03 2.57 -13.42
N THR A 4 -6.05 3.10 -12.73
CA THR A 4 -4.79 2.42 -12.41
C THR A 4 -4.94 1.54 -11.17
N VAL A 5 -4.44 0.31 -11.23
CA VAL A 5 -4.45 -0.64 -10.10
C VAL A 5 -3.08 -0.65 -9.42
N ILE A 6 -3.06 -0.33 -8.14
CA ILE A 6 -1.87 -0.39 -7.28
C ILE A 6 -2.08 -1.53 -6.27
N THR A 7 -1.29 -2.58 -6.37
CA THR A 7 -1.35 -3.71 -5.43
C THR A 7 -0.28 -3.57 -4.37
N ILE A 8 -0.67 -3.64 -3.11
CA ILE A 8 0.26 -3.59 -1.97
C ILE A 8 0.46 -5.01 -1.45
N ALA A 9 1.65 -5.56 -1.62
CA ALA A 9 1.96 -6.95 -1.34
C ALA A 9 3.22 -7.10 -0.49
N GLN A 10 3.16 -7.94 0.53
CA GLN A 10 4.30 -8.37 1.33
C GLN A 10 3.88 -9.62 2.11
N GLN A 11 4.72 -10.67 2.08
CA GLN A 11 4.42 -11.93 2.77
C GLN A 11 4.54 -11.84 4.29
N LYS A 12 5.30 -10.87 4.80
CA LYS A 12 5.44 -10.69 6.25
C LYS A 12 4.23 -9.96 6.83
N GLY A 13 3.65 -10.55 7.89
CA GLY A 13 2.63 -9.91 8.69
C GLY A 13 3.20 -8.67 9.42
N GLY A 14 2.40 -7.60 9.53
CA GLY A 14 2.81 -6.39 10.21
C GLY A 14 3.78 -5.48 9.45
N SER A 15 4.06 -5.74 8.17
CA SER A 15 4.90 -4.90 7.31
C SER A 15 4.32 -3.51 7.03
N GLY A 16 3.01 -3.32 7.26
CA GLY A 16 2.31 -2.06 7.08
C GLY A 16 1.58 -1.92 5.75
N LYS A 17 1.17 -3.02 5.12
CA LYS A 17 0.38 -3.00 3.87
C LYS A 17 -0.86 -2.12 3.99
N THR A 18 -1.74 -2.42 4.94
CA THR A 18 -2.95 -1.65 5.18
C THR A 18 -2.65 -0.18 5.53
N THR A 19 -1.58 0.08 6.29
CA THR A 19 -1.16 1.45 6.61
C THR A 19 -0.78 2.21 5.34
N LEU A 20 -0.03 1.57 4.44
CA LEU A 20 0.35 2.15 3.17
C LEU A 20 -0.87 2.39 2.28
N ALA A 21 -1.77 1.39 2.16
CA ALA A 21 -3.00 1.47 1.39
C ALA A 21 -3.87 2.67 1.79
N VAL A 22 -4.14 2.78 3.08
CA VAL A 22 -4.99 3.83 3.66
C VAL A 22 -4.41 5.22 3.42
N ASN A 23 -3.11 5.42 3.70
CA ASN A 23 -2.49 6.72 3.58
C ASN A 23 -2.40 7.18 2.11
N LEU A 24 -2.08 6.29 1.18
CA LEU A 24 -2.09 6.61 -0.26
C LEU A 24 -3.50 6.89 -0.76
N ALA A 25 -4.50 6.08 -0.36
CA ALA A 25 -5.89 6.28 -0.76
C ALA A 25 -6.41 7.66 -0.35
N VAL A 26 -6.16 8.05 0.90
CA VAL A 26 -6.57 9.38 1.39
C VAL A 26 -5.77 10.49 0.71
N ALA A 27 -4.46 10.31 0.45
CA ALA A 27 -3.66 11.29 -0.28
C ALA A 27 -4.21 11.55 -1.70
N PHE A 28 -4.58 10.50 -2.41
CA PHE A 28 -5.15 10.62 -3.76
C PHE A 28 -6.56 11.23 -3.73
N ALA A 29 -7.42 10.79 -2.81
CA ALA A 29 -8.77 11.34 -2.65
C ALA A 29 -8.74 12.84 -2.31
N ARG A 30 -7.80 13.29 -1.46
CA ARG A 30 -7.60 14.71 -1.13
C ARG A 30 -7.14 15.57 -2.31
N ARG A 31 -6.57 14.95 -3.34
CA ARG A 31 -6.21 15.60 -4.62
C ARG A 31 -7.36 15.60 -5.62
N GLY A 32 -8.55 15.16 -5.21
CA GLY A 32 -9.75 15.12 -6.04
C GLY A 32 -9.82 13.91 -6.98
N LEU A 33 -8.94 12.92 -6.80
CA LEU A 33 -8.96 11.68 -7.56
C LEU A 33 -10.01 10.72 -6.98
N ARG A 34 -10.70 10.00 -7.85
CA ARG A 34 -11.65 8.95 -7.46
C ARG A 34 -10.86 7.69 -7.09
N VAL A 35 -11.04 7.22 -5.88
CA VAL A 35 -10.28 6.10 -5.33
C VAL A 35 -11.22 4.98 -4.88
N ALA A 36 -10.89 3.75 -5.27
CA ALA A 36 -11.47 2.55 -4.70
C ALA A 36 -10.41 1.77 -3.92
N LEU A 37 -10.84 1.16 -2.84
CA LEU A 37 -10.08 0.21 -2.03
C LEU A 37 -10.62 -1.20 -2.28
N LEU A 38 -9.72 -2.16 -2.45
CA LEU A 38 -10.06 -3.58 -2.52
C LEU A 38 -9.33 -4.34 -1.41
N ASP A 39 -10.10 -4.82 -0.41
CA ASP A 39 -9.58 -5.64 0.68
C ASP A 39 -9.62 -7.10 0.28
N THR A 40 -8.46 -7.73 0.14
CA THR A 40 -8.35 -9.16 -0.17
C THR A 40 -7.81 -9.98 1.01
N ASP A 41 -7.53 -9.31 2.16
CA ASP A 41 -7.09 -9.97 3.38
C ASP A 41 -8.31 -10.46 4.19
N PRO A 42 -8.45 -11.78 4.45
CA PRO A 42 -9.53 -12.30 5.29
C PRO A 42 -9.58 -11.71 6.71
N GLN A 43 -8.49 -11.10 7.19
CA GLN A 43 -8.48 -10.40 8.47
C GLN A 43 -9.31 -9.10 8.43
N GLY A 44 -9.57 -8.54 7.25
CA GLY A 44 -10.46 -7.41 7.05
C GLY A 44 -10.02 -6.12 7.74
N SER A 45 -8.72 -5.89 7.86
CA SER A 45 -8.19 -4.69 8.53
C SER A 45 -8.55 -3.41 7.79
N LEU A 46 -8.48 -3.44 6.46
CA LEU A 46 -8.86 -2.33 5.61
C LEU A 46 -10.37 -2.06 5.68
N GLY A 47 -11.18 -3.13 5.64
CA GLY A 47 -12.63 -3.04 5.79
C GLY A 47 -13.05 -2.42 7.13
N ARG A 48 -12.40 -2.81 8.25
CA ARG A 48 -12.65 -2.21 9.58
C ARG A 48 -12.30 -0.73 9.61
N TRP A 49 -11.15 -0.35 9.06
CA TRP A 49 -10.77 1.06 8.93
C TRP A 49 -11.80 1.86 8.14
N PHE A 50 -12.28 1.32 7.03
CA PHE A 50 -13.29 1.98 6.19
C PHE A 50 -14.61 2.21 6.93
N LEU A 51 -15.09 1.23 7.70
CA LEU A 51 -16.30 1.37 8.51
C LEU A 51 -16.14 2.43 9.61
N LEU A 52 -14.98 2.48 10.27
CA LEU A 52 -14.65 3.52 11.26
C LEU A 52 -14.63 4.91 10.60
N ARG A 53 -14.02 5.01 9.41
CA ARG A 53 -13.97 6.25 8.64
C ARG A 53 -15.37 6.75 8.31
N ARG A 54 -16.21 5.88 7.76
CA ARG A 54 -17.59 6.20 7.42
C ARG A 54 -18.40 6.62 8.64
N ALA A 55 -18.25 5.92 9.76
CA ALA A 55 -18.94 6.27 11.00
C ALA A 55 -18.50 7.64 11.54
N ARG A 56 -17.24 8.01 11.37
CA ARG A 56 -16.68 9.27 11.87
C ARG A 56 -16.99 10.47 10.98
N LEU A 57 -16.92 10.30 9.65
CA LEU A 57 -17.02 11.41 8.69
C LEU A 57 -18.38 11.52 8.00
N GLY A 58 -19.29 10.56 8.26
CA GLY A 58 -20.58 10.44 7.55
C GLY A 58 -20.46 9.69 6.23
N GLU A 59 -19.40 9.96 5.47
CA GLU A 59 -19.03 9.26 4.24
C GLU A 59 -17.52 8.99 4.21
N ALA A 60 -17.11 7.97 3.49
CA ALA A 60 -15.70 7.60 3.44
C ALA A 60 -14.90 8.43 2.41
N GLY A 61 -15.57 9.05 1.44
CA GLY A 61 -14.95 9.79 0.34
C GLY A 61 -14.24 8.91 -0.69
N MET A 62 -14.51 7.60 -0.65
CA MET A 62 -13.96 6.58 -1.55
C MET A 62 -14.82 5.33 -1.53
N GLU A 63 -14.64 4.46 -2.52
CA GLU A 63 -15.33 3.17 -2.64
C GLU A 63 -14.56 2.06 -1.92
N LEU A 64 -15.26 1.05 -1.36
CA LEU A 64 -14.65 -0.16 -0.84
C LEU A 64 -15.34 -1.39 -1.43
N SER A 65 -14.54 -2.35 -1.85
CA SER A 65 -14.98 -3.71 -2.12
C SER A 65 -14.11 -4.74 -1.42
N THR A 66 -14.57 -5.97 -1.35
CA THR A 66 -13.82 -7.11 -0.81
C THR A 66 -13.85 -8.24 -1.82
N ALA A 67 -12.75 -8.95 -1.98
CA ALA A 67 -12.68 -10.12 -2.84
C ALA A 67 -11.65 -11.11 -2.30
N SER A 68 -11.77 -12.37 -2.73
CA SER A 68 -10.77 -13.40 -2.47
C SER A 68 -10.48 -14.18 -3.75
N ALA A 69 -9.25 -14.68 -3.87
CA ALA A 69 -8.83 -15.57 -4.94
C ALA A 69 -9.32 -15.10 -6.34
N TRP A 70 -10.13 -15.92 -7.01
CA TRP A 70 -10.63 -15.67 -8.36
C TRP A 70 -11.50 -14.42 -8.53
N GLY A 71 -12.14 -13.96 -7.45
CA GLY A 71 -12.98 -12.75 -7.48
C GLY A 71 -12.20 -11.44 -7.61
N VAL A 72 -10.89 -11.45 -7.32
CA VAL A 72 -10.05 -10.24 -7.34
C VAL A 72 -10.02 -9.61 -8.73
N SER A 73 -9.82 -10.39 -9.79
CA SER A 73 -9.77 -9.85 -11.15
C SER A 73 -11.08 -9.19 -11.55
N TYR A 74 -12.20 -9.81 -11.24
CA TYR A 74 -13.52 -9.26 -11.54
C TYR A 74 -13.77 -7.93 -10.80
N GLU A 75 -13.45 -7.88 -9.50
CA GLU A 75 -13.64 -6.66 -8.73
C GLU A 75 -12.67 -5.55 -9.16
N CYS A 76 -11.42 -5.86 -9.47
CA CYS A 76 -10.48 -4.88 -10.04
C CYS A 76 -11.02 -4.28 -11.36
N GLU A 77 -11.48 -5.14 -12.28
CA GLU A 77 -12.04 -4.68 -13.56
C GLU A 77 -13.25 -3.76 -13.35
N LYS A 78 -14.16 -4.13 -12.47
CA LYS A 78 -15.35 -3.34 -12.13
C LYS A 78 -14.98 -2.00 -11.50
N LEU A 79 -14.09 -1.98 -10.51
CA LEU A 79 -13.72 -0.78 -9.77
C LEU A 79 -12.96 0.22 -10.65
N ARG A 80 -12.07 -0.24 -11.53
CA ARG A 80 -11.28 0.63 -12.41
C ARG A 80 -12.11 1.33 -13.50
N GLN A 81 -13.35 0.91 -13.74
CA GLN A 81 -14.25 1.58 -14.68
C GLN A 81 -14.72 2.94 -14.16
N ASN A 82 -14.87 3.10 -12.84
CA ASN A 82 -15.46 4.29 -12.22
C ASN A 82 -14.47 5.08 -11.35
N ASN A 83 -13.28 4.54 -11.12
CA ASN A 83 -12.26 5.15 -10.28
C ASN A 83 -10.98 5.42 -11.05
N ASP A 84 -10.25 6.45 -10.66
CA ASP A 84 -8.95 6.81 -11.23
C ASP A 84 -7.87 5.88 -10.67
N PHE A 85 -8.03 5.42 -9.41
CA PHE A 85 -7.16 4.47 -8.74
C PHE A 85 -7.93 3.38 -8.01
N VAL A 86 -7.43 2.15 -8.11
CA VAL A 86 -7.83 1.01 -7.27
C VAL A 86 -6.63 0.57 -6.46
N ILE A 87 -6.71 0.66 -5.13
CA ILE A 87 -5.64 0.22 -4.23
C ILE A 87 -6.04 -1.11 -3.61
N VAL A 88 -5.26 -2.14 -3.89
CA VAL A 88 -5.50 -3.52 -3.43
C VAL A 88 -4.62 -3.82 -2.22
N ASP A 89 -5.24 -4.08 -1.07
CA ASP A 89 -4.56 -4.56 0.16
C ASP A 89 -4.61 -6.09 0.20
N THR A 90 -3.45 -6.74 0.32
CA THR A 90 -3.34 -8.19 0.22
C THR A 90 -3.02 -8.87 1.55
N PRO A 91 -3.35 -10.17 1.72
CA PRO A 91 -2.97 -10.92 2.91
C PRO A 91 -1.44 -11.09 3.03
N PRO A 92 -0.94 -11.41 4.24
CA PRO A 92 0.49 -11.65 4.47
C PRO A 92 0.90 -13.06 4.02
N LYS A 93 0.74 -13.35 2.71
CA LYS A 93 1.07 -14.65 2.11
C LYS A 93 1.56 -14.45 0.69
N VAL A 94 2.41 -15.38 0.23
CA VAL A 94 2.76 -15.54 -1.18
C VAL A 94 2.26 -16.91 -1.60
N ASP A 95 1.03 -16.98 -1.99
CA ASP A 95 0.34 -18.20 -2.42
C ASP A 95 -0.52 -17.92 -3.68
N ALA A 96 -1.32 -18.90 -4.04
CA ALA A 96 -2.21 -18.80 -5.19
C ALA A 96 -3.19 -17.61 -5.10
N ASP A 97 -3.50 -17.13 -3.88
CA ASP A 97 -4.44 -16.04 -3.65
C ASP A 97 -3.82 -14.66 -3.94
N LEU A 98 -2.49 -14.52 -3.85
CA LEU A 98 -1.81 -13.26 -4.19
C LEU A 98 -1.70 -13.06 -5.71
N ARG A 99 -1.57 -14.14 -6.47
CA ARG A 99 -1.32 -14.07 -7.91
C ARG A 99 -2.38 -13.28 -8.69
N PRO A 100 -3.70 -13.43 -8.46
CA PRO A 100 -4.71 -12.61 -9.13
C PRO A 100 -4.53 -11.11 -8.86
N ALA A 101 -4.22 -10.72 -7.63
CA ALA A 101 -4.00 -9.32 -7.28
C ALA A 101 -2.76 -8.73 -7.98
N LEU A 102 -1.68 -9.52 -8.12
CA LEU A 102 -0.51 -9.07 -8.86
C LEU A 102 -0.78 -8.98 -10.36
N ARG A 103 -1.52 -9.94 -10.92
CA ARG A 103 -1.87 -9.93 -12.35
C ARG A 103 -2.62 -8.67 -12.77
N GLU A 104 -3.51 -8.16 -11.94
CA GLU A 104 -4.28 -6.95 -12.23
C GLU A 104 -3.48 -5.65 -11.97
N ALA A 105 -2.35 -5.72 -11.27
CA ALA A 105 -1.58 -4.55 -10.90
C ALA A 105 -0.95 -3.86 -12.12
N ASP A 106 -1.02 -2.55 -12.15
CA ASP A 106 -0.20 -1.68 -12.98
C ASP A 106 1.12 -1.33 -12.26
N LEU A 107 1.08 -1.32 -10.92
CA LEU A 107 2.23 -1.15 -10.03
C LEU A 107 2.06 -1.99 -8.77
N VAL A 108 3.12 -2.68 -8.36
CA VAL A 108 3.19 -3.41 -7.08
C VAL A 108 4.03 -2.60 -6.10
N LEU A 109 3.47 -2.27 -4.94
CA LEU A 109 4.20 -1.64 -3.85
C LEU A 109 4.50 -2.66 -2.75
N ILE A 110 5.76 -2.73 -2.34
CA ILE A 110 6.23 -3.70 -1.34
C ILE A 110 6.73 -2.94 -0.11
N PRO A 111 5.90 -2.81 0.96
CA PRO A 111 6.36 -2.18 2.19
C PRO A 111 7.36 -3.07 2.93
N VAL A 112 8.53 -2.51 3.23
CA VAL A 112 9.63 -3.19 3.94
C VAL A 112 10.01 -2.39 5.17
N ALA A 113 9.85 -2.96 6.36
CA ALA A 113 10.38 -2.34 7.57
C ALA A 113 11.91 -2.36 7.57
N ALA A 114 12.53 -1.44 8.32
CA ALA A 114 13.99 -1.29 8.37
C ALA A 114 14.64 -2.47 9.12
N SER A 115 14.57 -3.66 8.54
CA SER A 115 15.20 -4.89 9.02
C SER A 115 15.57 -5.82 7.87
N HIS A 116 16.69 -6.51 7.96
CA HIS A 116 17.10 -7.49 6.95
C HIS A 116 16.10 -8.64 6.79
N VAL A 117 15.47 -9.09 7.89
CA VAL A 117 14.45 -10.15 7.85
C VAL A 117 13.22 -9.71 7.06
N ASP A 118 12.82 -8.43 7.15
CA ASP A 118 11.73 -7.87 6.36
C ASP A 118 12.12 -7.78 4.87
N LEU A 119 13.38 -7.47 4.59
CA LEU A 119 13.89 -7.41 3.22
C LEU A 119 13.94 -8.81 2.59
N TRP A 120 14.45 -9.84 3.29
CA TRP A 120 14.43 -11.22 2.77
C TRP A 120 13.03 -11.75 2.48
N ALA A 121 12.03 -11.26 3.22
CA ALA A 121 10.64 -11.58 2.97
C ALA A 121 10.08 -10.96 1.67
N THR A 122 10.85 -10.17 0.92
CA THR A 122 10.41 -9.59 -0.35
C THR A 122 10.64 -10.54 -1.53
N ASP A 123 11.58 -11.46 -1.45
CA ASP A 123 12.02 -12.28 -2.57
C ASP A 123 10.85 -13.02 -3.25
N GLY A 124 9.99 -13.66 -2.46
CA GLY A 124 8.83 -14.36 -3.00
C GLY A 124 7.81 -13.46 -3.72
N VAL A 125 7.65 -12.22 -3.24
CA VAL A 125 6.76 -11.23 -3.89
C VAL A 125 7.39 -10.70 -5.16
N LEU A 126 8.71 -10.43 -5.16
CA LEU A 126 9.45 -9.96 -6.33
C LEU A 126 9.46 -11.03 -7.43
N ASP A 127 9.76 -12.28 -7.08
CA ASP A 127 9.71 -13.41 -8.02
C ASP A 127 8.33 -13.56 -8.67
N LEU A 128 7.27 -13.42 -7.87
CA LEU A 128 5.91 -13.56 -8.38
C LEU A 128 5.54 -12.35 -9.27
N ALA A 129 5.92 -11.13 -8.88
CA ALA A 129 5.71 -9.93 -9.70
C ALA A 129 6.45 -10.03 -11.04
N GLU A 130 7.69 -10.50 -11.04
CA GLU A 130 8.48 -10.72 -12.26
C GLU A 130 7.82 -11.75 -13.18
N ARG A 131 7.36 -12.88 -12.63
CA ARG A 131 6.63 -13.93 -13.40
C ARG A 131 5.33 -13.41 -14.02
N GLU A 132 4.65 -12.48 -13.37
CA GLU A 132 3.45 -11.83 -13.90
C GLU A 132 3.79 -10.60 -14.78
N GLY A 133 5.08 -10.29 -15.01
CA GLY A 133 5.52 -9.16 -15.82
C GLY A 133 5.18 -7.80 -15.23
N LYS A 134 5.14 -7.71 -13.88
CA LYS A 134 4.70 -6.52 -13.16
C LYS A 134 5.87 -5.72 -12.58
N ARG A 135 5.76 -4.39 -12.71
CA ARG A 135 6.72 -3.49 -12.09
C ARG A 135 6.50 -3.44 -10.58
N ALA A 136 7.57 -3.68 -9.83
CA ALA A 136 7.55 -3.62 -8.37
C ALA A 136 8.41 -2.48 -7.84
N THR A 137 7.95 -1.84 -6.77
CA THR A 137 8.67 -0.76 -6.07
C THR A 137 8.63 -1.03 -4.57
N ILE A 138 9.80 -1.11 -3.96
CA ILE A 138 9.97 -1.23 -2.53
C ILE A 138 9.73 0.14 -1.89
N VAL A 139 8.91 0.15 -0.83
CA VAL A 139 8.65 1.34 0.00
C VAL A 139 9.20 1.06 1.40
N LEU A 140 10.26 1.78 1.79
CA LEU A 140 10.79 1.65 3.14
C LEU A 140 9.77 2.17 4.15
N ASN A 141 9.48 1.35 5.15
CA ASN A 141 8.48 1.61 6.17
C ASN A 141 9.07 1.46 7.57
N ARG A 142 8.51 2.19 8.55
CA ARG A 142 8.98 2.19 9.94
C ARG A 142 10.47 2.50 10.07
N THR A 143 10.98 3.35 9.20
CA THR A 143 12.38 3.75 9.21
C THR A 143 12.68 4.67 10.39
N ARG A 144 13.94 4.63 10.85
CA ARG A 144 14.50 5.60 11.80
C ARG A 144 15.65 6.31 11.11
N ALA A 145 15.48 7.59 10.83
CA ALA A 145 16.52 8.39 10.20
C ALA A 145 17.81 8.39 11.02
N GLY A 146 18.95 8.37 10.34
CA GLY A 146 20.28 8.41 10.98
C GLY A 146 20.66 7.13 11.73
N THR A 147 20.03 5.99 11.42
CA THR A 147 20.43 4.70 11.98
C THR A 147 21.22 3.88 10.95
N ARG A 148 22.34 3.31 11.39
CA ARG A 148 23.17 2.43 10.57
C ARG A 148 22.35 1.29 9.92
N LEU A 149 21.44 0.67 10.69
CA LEU A 149 20.58 -0.39 10.18
C LEU A 149 19.65 0.12 9.05
N GLY A 150 19.10 1.32 9.18
CA GLY A 150 18.28 1.93 8.14
C GLY A 150 19.04 2.12 6.83
N ASP A 151 20.29 2.61 6.93
CA ASP A 151 21.15 2.82 5.78
C ASP A 151 21.56 1.48 5.12
N GLU A 152 21.91 0.46 5.94
CA GLU A 152 22.23 -0.90 5.46
C GLU A 152 21.05 -1.54 4.71
N VAL A 153 19.82 -1.42 5.25
CA VAL A 153 18.63 -1.97 4.62
C VAL A 153 18.28 -1.22 3.33
N ALA A 154 18.43 0.11 3.31
CA ALA A 154 18.21 0.90 2.10
C ALA A 154 19.21 0.53 0.98
N GLN A 155 20.49 0.34 1.32
CA GLN A 155 21.51 -0.12 0.36
C GLN A 155 21.21 -1.53 -0.13
N ALA A 156 20.82 -2.44 0.75
CA ALA A 156 20.47 -3.81 0.38
C ALA A 156 19.21 -3.85 -0.49
N ALA A 157 18.20 -3.02 -0.21
CA ALA A 157 17.02 -2.89 -1.05
C ALA A 157 17.36 -2.39 -2.46
N ALA A 158 18.27 -1.41 -2.57
CA ALA A 158 18.73 -0.88 -3.86
C ALA A 158 19.50 -1.90 -4.71
N ALA A 159 20.00 -2.97 -4.11
CA ALA A 159 20.66 -4.07 -4.81
C ALA A 159 19.69 -5.13 -5.38
N LEU A 160 18.41 -5.06 -5.01
CA LEU A 160 17.39 -5.96 -5.54
C LEU A 160 16.94 -5.52 -6.95
N ASN A 161 16.43 -6.47 -7.72
CA ASN A 161 15.87 -6.20 -9.05
C ASN A 161 14.46 -5.58 -8.96
N ALA A 162 14.37 -4.42 -8.28
CA ALA A 162 13.11 -3.68 -8.08
C ALA A 162 13.40 -2.18 -7.96
N GLY A 163 12.40 -1.34 -8.25
CA GLY A 163 12.46 0.07 -7.89
C GLY A 163 12.48 0.23 -6.35
N VAL A 164 13.12 1.27 -5.87
CA VAL A 164 13.05 1.67 -4.46
C VAL A 164 12.56 3.11 -4.40
N ALA A 165 11.44 3.34 -3.73
CA ALA A 165 10.92 4.68 -3.53
C ALA A 165 11.88 5.49 -2.64
N ARG A 166 12.11 6.74 -3.01
CA ARG A 166 12.90 7.68 -2.21
C ARG A 166 12.14 8.13 -0.96
N ALA A 167 10.82 8.28 -1.11
CA ALA A 167 9.92 8.56 0.00
C ALA A 167 9.48 7.27 0.68
N GLY A 168 9.29 7.33 1.99
CA GLY A 168 8.82 6.19 2.79
C GLY A 168 8.29 6.67 4.13
N PHE A 169 7.84 5.74 4.97
CA PHE A 169 7.24 6.07 6.26
C PHE A 169 8.23 5.83 7.41
N GLY A 170 8.39 6.84 8.25
CA GLY A 170 9.14 6.73 9.49
C GLY A 170 8.39 5.92 10.55
N GLN A 171 9.10 5.48 11.58
CA GLN A 171 8.50 4.84 12.75
C GLN A 171 7.79 5.90 13.61
N ARG A 172 6.51 6.10 13.39
CA ARG A 172 5.70 7.11 14.07
C ARG A 172 4.41 6.53 14.61
N VAL A 173 4.05 6.90 15.83
CA VAL A 173 2.83 6.43 16.53
C VAL A 173 1.58 6.88 15.79
N VAL A 174 1.59 8.08 15.19
CA VAL A 174 0.45 8.67 14.49
C VAL A 174 -0.12 7.77 13.39
N TYR A 175 0.69 6.95 12.72
CA TYR A 175 0.17 6.01 11.73
C TYR A 175 -0.76 4.96 12.35
N ALA A 176 -0.41 4.46 13.55
CA ALA A 176 -1.25 3.48 14.24
C ALA A 176 -2.48 4.14 14.88
N GLU A 177 -2.33 5.32 15.46
CA GLU A 177 -3.41 6.08 16.09
C GLU A 177 -4.48 6.46 15.07
N THR A 178 -4.08 7.04 13.93
CA THR A 178 -5.01 7.45 12.88
C THR A 178 -5.72 6.26 12.24
N LEU A 179 -5.00 5.17 12.01
CA LEU A 179 -5.59 3.93 11.48
C LEU A 179 -6.71 3.42 12.39
N GLY A 180 -6.48 3.40 13.71
CA GLY A 180 -7.48 3.00 14.71
C GLY A 180 -8.70 3.93 14.80
N LEU A 181 -8.63 5.11 14.23
CA LEU A 181 -9.69 6.11 14.21
C LEU A 181 -10.41 6.24 12.85
N GLY A 182 -10.08 5.41 11.87
CA GLY A 182 -10.61 5.53 10.50
C GLY A 182 -10.05 6.73 9.72
N LEU A 183 -8.89 7.23 10.15
CA LEU A 183 -8.20 8.37 9.53
C LEU A 183 -6.88 7.95 8.91
N ALA A 184 -6.27 8.83 8.12
CA ALA A 184 -4.90 8.76 7.65
C ALA A 184 -4.03 9.83 8.34
N ALA A 185 -2.71 9.68 8.25
CA ALA A 185 -1.78 10.56 8.96
C ALA A 185 -1.91 12.04 8.59
N GLN A 186 -2.25 12.36 7.31
CA GLN A 186 -2.47 13.73 6.86
C GLN A 186 -3.75 14.37 7.43
N GLU A 187 -4.64 13.60 8.02
CA GLU A 187 -5.88 14.09 8.64
C GLU A 187 -5.70 14.40 10.14
N ALA A 188 -4.57 13.98 10.74
CA ALA A 188 -4.19 14.35 12.10
C ALA A 188 -3.49 15.74 12.19
N GLY A 189 -3.41 16.46 11.06
CA GLY A 189 -2.79 17.78 10.96
C GLY A 189 -1.41 17.75 10.29
N LYS A 190 -0.80 18.93 10.18
CA LYS A 190 0.53 19.08 9.58
C LYS A 190 1.59 18.45 10.48
N SER A 191 2.29 17.45 9.97
CA SER A 191 3.31 16.71 10.70
C SER A 191 4.34 16.11 9.72
N THR A 192 5.43 15.58 10.25
CA THR A 192 6.39 14.84 9.42
C THR A 192 5.75 13.63 8.75
N ALA A 193 4.84 12.93 9.44
CA ALA A 193 4.11 11.80 8.83
C ALA A 193 3.22 12.25 7.67
N SER A 194 2.53 13.39 7.81
CA SER A 194 1.76 13.98 6.72
C SER A 194 2.66 14.30 5.51
N ALA A 195 3.84 14.89 5.74
CA ALA A 195 4.79 15.19 4.67
C ALA A 195 5.37 13.92 4.01
N GLU A 196 5.64 12.87 4.78
CA GLU A 196 6.08 11.57 4.27
C GLU A 196 5.03 10.95 3.32
N VAL A 197 3.76 11.00 3.70
CA VAL A 197 2.67 10.48 2.86
C VAL A 197 2.52 11.27 1.58
N GLU A 198 2.55 12.61 1.65
CA GLU A 198 2.43 13.45 0.45
C GLU A 198 3.61 13.23 -0.50
N ALA A 199 4.83 13.16 0.02
CA ALA A 199 6.03 12.89 -0.80
C ALA A 199 5.96 11.53 -1.50
N LEU A 200 5.50 10.49 -0.79
CA LEU A 200 5.33 9.18 -1.39
C LEU A 200 4.22 9.18 -2.45
N ALA A 201 3.10 9.84 -2.17
CA ALA A 201 2.01 9.95 -3.12
C ALA A 201 2.43 10.68 -4.41
N ASP A 202 3.22 11.76 -4.30
CA ASP A 202 3.78 12.47 -5.46
C ASP A 202 4.71 11.57 -6.28
N GLU A 203 5.57 10.82 -5.60
CA GLU A 203 6.51 9.90 -6.26
C GLU A 203 5.77 8.76 -6.97
N ILE A 204 4.75 8.17 -6.35
CA ILE A 204 3.95 7.11 -6.98
C ILE A 204 3.20 7.63 -8.20
N LEU A 205 2.60 8.82 -8.14
CA LEU A 205 1.94 9.43 -9.30
C LEU A 205 2.92 9.72 -10.45
N ALA A 206 4.17 10.04 -10.13
CA ALA A 206 5.21 10.26 -11.15
C ALA A 206 5.74 8.97 -11.78
N LEU A 207 5.53 7.81 -11.14
CA LEU A 207 5.92 6.50 -11.66
C LEU A 207 4.88 5.90 -12.63
N LEU A 208 3.65 6.38 -12.59
CA LEU A 208 2.50 5.88 -13.37
C LEU A 208 2.26 6.68 -14.64
#